data_fd38530f7f4523bb9ed49e74682742de
#
_entry.id   fd38530f7f4523bb9ed49e74682742de
#
_cell.length_a   1.000
_cell.length_b   1.000
_cell.length_c   1.000
_cell.angle_alpha   90.00
_cell.angle_beta   90.00
_cell.angle_gamma   90.00
#
_symmetry.space_group_name_H-M   'P 1'
#
loop_
_entity.id
_entity.type
_entity.pdbx_description
1 polymer ?
#
loop_
_entity_poly.entity_id
_entity_poly.type
_entity_poly.pdbx_seq_one_letter_code
_entity_poly.pdbx_strand_id
1 'polypeptide(L)'
;MKGRCMGFTRDLVSICVAACTAASAAAFAADDAKVGLIQLSGALQDRPSPFSWLSGETELTVRSLTTAIEDNAPDKGLDAFVLQLEDAALSRSQIEEVGSALQRLRDAGVPVYVVTDTLGPTEVLLGSYADRVIAQSGTGLMLPGLYMEEMYLRDALEWVGVEPSFEQVGAYKGADEMFNNSSPSEPWSENIDQLLDSMYDNMRSQLAAGRGLDESQIDEAMTRAWLADAEDGVEVGLVDDTINLSRLTATLESDLGGDVSWISDVGLDDAGSMIDTSNPFAVFSLLSQDPGNDPSGPTIAVVHIDGAIVDGDSVQGGLFGSSSVGSRTIRRICKTLRDDDDIKGVVVRIDSPGGSATASEVIWQALTELREVKPVYVSVGSMAASGGYYIAVAGDEIYVNPSSIVGSIGVVGGKLAIAGMYDKLKINTVGRARGPHAAMFSSSPWTAEERAFVRERITDTYELFTGRVSAGREGIELDKTAEGRLFTGNRAIELNMADEIGSLSDTIAAMADDLQLRSFDVLDYPGPQSLEDLFDQLVPGGVQSPNASSPLPSAVSQALGSMVGSAWPELRERIDAAIMLRSSPINLLEHRVLHIR
;
A
#
# COMPACT_ATOMS: atom_id res chain seq x y z
N MET A 1 -84.44 -17.21 -51.98
CA MET A 1 -85.51 -16.67 -51.15
C MET A 1 -84.82 -16.13 -49.87
N LYS A 2 -84.62 -14.80 -49.82
CA LYS A 2 -85.29 -13.83 -48.99
C LYS A 2 -85.41 -14.35 -47.56
N GLY A 3 -84.84 -13.78 -46.58
CA GLY A 3 -84.58 -12.40 -46.20
C GLY A 3 -84.16 -12.24 -44.78
N ARG A 4 -83.66 -11.05 -44.60
CA ARG A 4 -83.69 -10.10 -43.50
C ARG A 4 -82.67 -10.21 -42.38
N CYS A 5 -81.74 -9.29 -42.48
CA CYS A 5 -81.03 -8.58 -41.43
C CYS A 5 -81.95 -7.87 -40.45
N MET A 6 -81.45 -7.75 -39.21
CA MET A 6 -81.52 -6.57 -38.31
C MET A 6 -80.54 -6.90 -37.22
N GLY A 7 -79.42 -6.19 -37.00
CA GLY A 7 -79.34 -4.79 -36.62
C GLY A 7 -79.22 -4.70 -35.11
N PHE A 8 -77.98 -4.99 -34.58
CA PHE A 8 -77.63 -4.67 -33.19
C PHE A 8 -76.11 -4.61 -33.10
N THR A 9 -75.51 -3.52 -33.54
CA THR A 9 -74.13 -3.23 -33.32
C THR A 9 -73.87 -1.71 -33.44
N ARG A 10 -74.32 -0.92 -32.47
CA ARG A 10 -73.91 0.49 -32.41
C ARG A 10 -73.67 1.08 -31.00
N ASP A 11 -73.94 0.36 -29.92
CA ASP A 11 -73.89 0.89 -28.57
C ASP A 11 -72.79 0.28 -27.69
N LEU A 12 -71.92 -0.60 -28.19
CA LEU A 12 -70.85 -1.24 -27.46
C LEU A 12 -69.44 -0.66 -27.77
N VAL A 13 -69.34 0.26 -28.74
CA VAL A 13 -68.01 0.89 -29.08
C VAL A 13 -67.81 2.22 -28.39
N SER A 14 -68.82 2.84 -27.78
CA SER A 14 -68.69 4.13 -27.08
C SER A 14 -68.35 4.00 -25.61
N ILE A 15 -68.36 2.82 -25.01
CA ILE A 15 -67.98 2.63 -23.57
C ILE A 15 -66.54 2.18 -23.42
N CYS A 16 -65.90 1.61 -24.45
CA CYS A 16 -64.48 1.22 -24.37
C CYS A 16 -63.49 2.37 -24.69
N VAL A 17 -63.93 3.48 -25.25
CA VAL A 17 -63.03 4.64 -25.55
C VAL A 17 -63.00 5.65 -24.40
N ALA A 18 -63.97 5.61 -23.48
CA ALA A 18 -63.95 6.51 -22.29
C ALA A 18 -63.24 5.89 -21.07
N ALA A 19 -62.83 4.62 -21.11
CA ALA A 19 -62.10 3.94 -20.05
C ALA A 19 -60.58 3.89 -20.31
N CYS A 20 -60.13 4.26 -21.52
CA CYS A 20 -58.67 4.31 -21.85
C CYS A 20 -58.08 5.73 -21.79
N THR A 21 -58.82 6.76 -21.39
CA THR A 21 -58.31 8.13 -21.29
C THR A 21 -58.28 8.68 -19.87
N ALA A 22 -58.50 7.81 -18.86
CA ALA A 22 -58.38 8.18 -17.46
C ALA A 22 -57.29 7.40 -16.69
N ALA A 23 -56.42 6.69 -17.44
CA ALA A 23 -55.25 5.97 -16.90
C ALA A 23 -53.92 6.59 -17.35
N SER A 24 -53.88 7.89 -17.55
CA SER A 24 -52.68 8.59 -17.92
C SER A 24 -52.64 9.92 -17.18
N ALA A 25 -52.03 9.90 -16.01
CA ALA A 25 -51.29 10.95 -15.35
C ALA A 25 -51.34 10.73 -13.82
N ALA A 26 -50.98 9.56 -13.34
CA ALA A 26 -50.16 9.53 -12.16
C ALA A 26 -48.74 9.32 -12.73
N ALA A 27 -48.15 10.41 -13.20
CA ALA A 27 -46.71 10.52 -13.16
C ALA A 27 -46.40 10.49 -11.65
N PHE A 28 -46.07 9.32 -11.13
CA PHE A 28 -45.26 9.26 -9.93
C PHE A 28 -44.06 10.14 -10.29
N ALA A 29 -43.89 11.28 -9.62
CA ALA A 29 -42.59 11.89 -9.53
C ALA A 29 -41.71 10.74 -9.01
N ALA A 30 -40.93 10.14 -9.88
CA ALA A 30 -39.88 9.26 -9.43
C ALA A 30 -39.05 10.12 -8.51
N ASP A 31 -38.84 9.69 -7.27
CA ASP A 31 -37.86 10.33 -6.41
C ASP A 31 -36.56 10.40 -7.20
N ASP A 32 -35.84 11.53 -7.10
CA ASP A 32 -34.54 11.69 -7.74
C ASP A 32 -33.61 10.53 -7.36
N ALA A 33 -32.92 9.95 -8.33
CA ALA A 33 -31.96 8.87 -8.09
C ALA A 33 -30.78 9.40 -7.26
N LYS A 34 -30.57 8.83 -6.10
CA LYS A 34 -29.47 9.20 -5.19
C LYS A 34 -28.17 8.56 -5.67
N VAL A 35 -27.23 9.36 -6.09
CA VAL A 35 -25.92 8.91 -6.59
C VAL A 35 -24.83 9.37 -5.65
N GLY A 36 -24.17 8.42 -4.98
CA GLY A 36 -22.98 8.68 -4.17
C GLY A 36 -21.79 9.06 -5.04
N LEU A 37 -21.00 10.05 -4.63
CA LEU A 37 -19.80 10.48 -5.36
C LEU A 37 -18.63 10.58 -4.42
N ILE A 38 -17.55 9.85 -4.75
CA ILE A 38 -16.21 10.07 -4.19
C ILE A 38 -15.28 10.45 -5.33
N GLN A 39 -14.50 11.53 -5.11
CA GLN A 39 -13.43 11.94 -6.01
C GLN A 39 -12.10 11.55 -5.41
N LEU A 40 -11.29 10.80 -6.17
CA LEU A 40 -9.97 10.35 -5.76
C LEU A 40 -8.91 10.96 -6.68
N SER A 41 -7.98 11.70 -6.09
CA SER A 41 -6.87 12.31 -6.81
C SER A 41 -5.54 12.08 -6.08
N GLY A 42 -4.45 11.96 -6.85
CA GLY A 42 -3.10 11.76 -6.30
C GLY A 42 -2.90 10.41 -5.63
N ALA A 43 -1.94 10.35 -4.70
CA ALA A 43 -1.56 9.13 -4.00
C ALA A 43 -2.41 8.92 -2.74
N LEU A 44 -2.92 7.71 -2.56
CA LEU A 44 -3.65 7.31 -1.37
C LEU A 44 -2.66 6.86 -0.28
N GLN A 45 -2.85 7.34 0.93
CA GLN A 45 -2.00 6.99 2.08
C GLN A 45 -2.59 5.79 2.84
N ASP A 46 -1.73 4.97 3.46
CA ASP A 46 -2.21 3.88 4.33
C ASP A 46 -2.66 4.40 5.71
N ARG A 47 -2.14 5.53 6.14
CA ARG A 47 -2.51 6.19 7.40
C ARG A 47 -2.56 7.70 7.24
N PRO A 48 -3.35 8.43 8.08
CA PRO A 48 -3.32 9.89 8.09
C PRO A 48 -1.94 10.42 8.45
N SER A 49 -1.55 11.56 7.90
CA SER A 49 -0.32 12.22 8.35
C SER A 49 -0.47 12.67 9.80
N PRO A 50 0.62 12.66 10.58
CA PRO A 50 0.57 12.95 12.02
C PRO A 50 0.00 14.31 12.38
N PHE A 51 -0.02 15.23 11.43
CA PHE A 51 -0.47 16.61 11.57
C PHE A 51 -1.69 16.93 10.71
N SER A 52 -2.39 15.92 10.16
CA SER A 52 -3.60 16.11 9.34
C SER A 52 -4.67 16.93 10.05
N TRP A 53 -4.80 16.79 11.38
CA TRP A 53 -5.70 17.56 12.21
C TRP A 53 -5.45 19.09 12.19
N LEU A 54 -4.25 19.55 11.77
CA LEU A 54 -3.91 20.96 11.60
C LEU A 54 -4.48 21.56 10.31
N SER A 55 -4.63 20.77 9.26
CA SER A 55 -5.17 21.25 7.98
C SER A 55 -6.67 21.51 8.04
N GLY A 56 -7.38 20.84 8.96
CA GLY A 56 -8.83 20.84 9.03
C GLY A 56 -9.48 20.10 7.85
N GLU A 57 -8.68 19.43 7.01
CA GLU A 57 -9.12 18.59 5.92
C GLU A 57 -8.87 17.12 6.33
N THR A 58 -9.85 16.25 6.09
CA THR A 58 -9.66 14.80 6.28
C THR A 58 -8.78 14.27 5.17
N GLU A 59 -7.57 13.82 5.52
CA GLU A 59 -6.74 13.10 4.56
C GLU A 59 -7.38 11.76 4.21
N LEU A 60 -7.58 11.54 2.92
CA LEU A 60 -8.12 10.28 2.44
C LEU A 60 -7.07 9.18 2.58
N THR A 61 -7.41 8.15 3.35
CA THR A 61 -6.59 6.94 3.51
C THR A 61 -7.27 5.74 2.84
N VAL A 62 -6.52 4.66 2.61
CA VAL A 62 -7.10 3.40 2.10
C VAL A 62 -8.26 2.98 3.00
N ARG A 63 -8.06 2.95 4.32
CA ARG A 63 -9.08 2.54 5.28
C ARG A 63 -10.29 3.47 5.31
N SER A 64 -10.10 4.80 5.33
CA SER A 64 -11.24 5.73 5.34
C SER A 64 -12.07 5.62 4.06
N LEU A 65 -11.41 5.44 2.91
CA LEU A 65 -12.07 5.25 1.63
C LEU A 65 -12.86 3.92 1.58
N THR A 66 -12.23 2.81 1.95
CA THR A 66 -12.91 1.49 1.94
C THR A 66 -14.07 1.46 2.94
N THR A 67 -13.88 2.00 4.16
CA THR A 67 -14.96 2.12 5.16
C THR A 67 -16.12 3.01 4.65
N ALA A 68 -15.81 4.13 3.99
CA ALA A 68 -16.85 4.99 3.42
C ALA A 68 -17.68 4.25 2.36
N ILE A 69 -17.02 3.46 1.51
CA ILE A 69 -17.70 2.65 0.48
C ILE A 69 -18.52 1.54 1.12
N GLU A 70 -17.96 0.78 2.06
CA GLU A 70 -18.56 -0.44 2.60
C GLU A 70 -19.67 -0.17 3.62
N ASP A 71 -19.42 0.73 4.58
CA ASP A 71 -20.30 0.92 5.73
C ASP A 71 -21.34 2.02 5.50
N ASN A 72 -20.96 3.09 4.80
CA ASN A 72 -21.81 4.28 4.72
C ASN A 72 -22.59 4.39 3.42
N ALA A 73 -22.04 3.92 2.29
CA ALA A 73 -22.72 4.03 1.01
C ALA A 73 -24.05 3.23 0.96
N PRO A 74 -24.13 1.97 1.46
CA PRO A 74 -25.39 1.23 1.53
C PRO A 74 -26.42 1.89 2.46
N ASP A 75 -25.98 2.43 3.60
CA ASP A 75 -26.85 3.05 4.62
C ASP A 75 -27.49 4.36 4.13
N LYS A 76 -26.88 5.05 3.17
CA LYS A 76 -27.44 6.25 2.53
C LYS A 76 -28.59 5.93 1.56
N GLY A 77 -28.83 4.64 1.26
CA GLY A 77 -29.85 4.19 0.34
C GLY A 77 -29.61 4.71 -1.07
N LEU A 78 -28.39 4.53 -1.56
CA LEU A 78 -27.97 4.98 -2.88
C LEU A 78 -28.58 4.11 -3.99
N ASP A 79 -28.99 4.74 -5.07
CA ASP A 79 -29.40 4.08 -6.30
C ASP A 79 -28.21 3.77 -7.22
N ALA A 80 -27.08 4.48 -7.04
CA ALA A 80 -25.80 4.19 -7.69
C ALA A 80 -24.65 4.84 -6.92
N PHE A 81 -23.43 4.37 -7.18
CA PHE A 81 -22.20 4.93 -6.63
C PHE A 81 -21.19 5.25 -7.75
N VAL A 82 -20.56 6.41 -7.69
CA VAL A 82 -19.54 6.87 -8.63
C VAL A 82 -18.22 7.06 -7.91
N LEU A 83 -17.19 6.32 -8.33
CA LEU A 83 -15.79 6.64 -8.01
C LEU A 83 -15.20 7.41 -9.19
N GLN A 84 -14.97 8.70 -9.01
CA GLN A 84 -14.32 9.54 -10.00
C GLN A 84 -12.83 9.60 -9.73
N LEU A 85 -12.02 9.23 -10.72
CA LEU A 85 -10.56 9.19 -10.65
C LEU A 85 -9.97 10.36 -11.43
N GLU A 86 -9.09 11.14 -10.78
CA GLU A 86 -8.40 12.29 -11.35
C GLU A 86 -6.90 12.17 -11.04
N ASP A 87 -6.11 11.64 -11.99
CA ASP A 87 -4.67 11.35 -11.79
C ASP A 87 -4.39 10.53 -10.52
N ALA A 88 -5.23 9.54 -10.24
CA ALA A 88 -5.07 8.69 -9.06
C ALA A 88 -3.84 7.77 -9.17
N ALA A 89 -3.02 7.75 -8.12
CA ALA A 89 -1.79 6.95 -8.08
C ALA A 89 -1.86 5.96 -6.91
N LEU A 90 -2.28 4.73 -7.20
CA LEU A 90 -2.42 3.66 -6.21
C LEU A 90 -1.43 2.53 -6.47
N SER A 91 -0.94 1.92 -5.39
CA SER A 91 -0.22 0.65 -5.49
C SER A 91 -1.18 -0.49 -5.90
N ARG A 92 -0.62 -1.61 -6.34
CA ARG A 92 -1.43 -2.77 -6.73
C ARG A 92 -2.32 -3.27 -5.59
N SER A 93 -1.78 -3.37 -4.38
CA SER A 93 -2.55 -3.79 -3.20
C SER A 93 -3.66 -2.79 -2.86
N GLN A 94 -3.41 -1.48 -2.98
CA GLN A 94 -4.44 -0.45 -2.77
C GLN A 94 -5.56 -0.55 -3.81
N ILE A 95 -5.24 -0.83 -5.08
CA ILE A 95 -6.23 -1.11 -6.12
C ILE A 95 -7.08 -2.32 -5.74
N GLU A 96 -6.46 -3.39 -5.24
CA GLU A 96 -7.14 -4.61 -4.81
C GLU A 96 -8.03 -4.36 -3.58
N GLU A 97 -7.58 -3.58 -2.60
CA GLU A 97 -8.36 -3.22 -1.41
C GLU A 97 -9.56 -2.34 -1.73
N VAL A 98 -9.36 -1.26 -2.49
CA VAL A 98 -10.47 -0.39 -2.95
C VAL A 98 -11.42 -1.15 -3.86
N GLY A 99 -10.87 -1.96 -4.77
CA GLY A 99 -11.67 -2.81 -5.66
C GLY A 99 -12.53 -3.82 -4.90
N SER A 100 -11.99 -4.43 -3.83
CA SER A 100 -12.75 -5.33 -2.95
C SER A 100 -13.93 -4.61 -2.28
N ALA A 101 -13.75 -3.37 -1.82
CA ALA A 101 -14.81 -2.55 -1.27
C ALA A 101 -15.89 -2.23 -2.32
N LEU A 102 -15.49 -1.87 -3.54
CA LEU A 102 -16.43 -1.65 -4.66
C LEU A 102 -17.20 -2.94 -5.00
N GLN A 103 -16.54 -4.10 -4.98
CA GLN A 103 -17.19 -5.39 -5.23
C GLN A 103 -18.25 -5.69 -4.16
N ARG A 104 -17.95 -5.45 -2.88
CA ARG A 104 -18.93 -5.64 -1.79
C ARG A 104 -20.13 -4.72 -1.94
N LEU A 105 -19.93 -3.48 -2.38
CA LEU A 105 -21.02 -2.55 -2.66
C LEU A 105 -21.91 -3.05 -3.82
N ARG A 106 -21.31 -3.58 -4.90
CA ARG A 106 -22.04 -4.23 -5.99
C ARG A 106 -22.82 -5.45 -5.51
N ASP A 107 -22.22 -6.29 -4.68
CA ASP A 107 -22.88 -7.47 -4.10
C ASP A 107 -24.05 -7.08 -3.18
N ALA A 108 -24.01 -5.89 -2.57
CA ALA A 108 -25.12 -5.29 -1.85
C ALA A 108 -26.22 -4.74 -2.77
N GLY A 109 -26.02 -4.77 -4.09
CA GLY A 109 -26.98 -4.37 -5.11
C GLY A 109 -26.96 -2.90 -5.51
N VAL A 110 -25.90 -2.15 -5.16
CA VAL A 110 -25.69 -0.77 -5.59
C VAL A 110 -24.79 -0.76 -6.84
N PRO A 111 -25.29 -0.30 -8.00
CA PRO A 111 -24.49 -0.19 -9.22
C PRO A 111 -23.28 0.74 -9.01
N VAL A 112 -22.10 0.30 -9.43
CA VAL A 112 -20.85 1.02 -9.31
C VAL A 112 -20.36 1.52 -10.66
N TYR A 113 -20.06 2.80 -10.74
CA TYR A 113 -19.46 3.46 -11.88
C TYR A 113 -18.05 3.93 -11.54
N VAL A 114 -17.07 3.59 -12.37
CA VAL A 114 -15.75 4.22 -12.36
C VAL A 114 -15.73 5.24 -13.50
N VAL A 115 -15.45 6.49 -13.15
CA VAL A 115 -15.45 7.62 -14.08
C VAL A 115 -14.06 8.25 -14.06
N THR A 116 -13.48 8.52 -15.23
CA THR A 116 -12.10 9.01 -15.28
C THR A 116 -11.83 9.92 -16.47
N ASP A 117 -10.90 10.84 -16.30
CA ASP A 117 -10.37 11.69 -17.35
C ASP A 117 -9.03 11.20 -17.92
N THR A 118 -8.45 10.15 -17.31
CA THR A 118 -7.24 9.45 -17.75
C THR A 118 -7.49 7.94 -17.81
N LEU A 119 -6.73 7.18 -18.60
CA LEU A 119 -6.84 5.72 -18.67
C LEU A 119 -5.44 5.08 -18.60
N GLY A 120 -4.90 5.06 -17.41
CA GLY A 120 -3.71 4.32 -17.05
C GLY A 120 -4.02 2.97 -16.39
N PRO A 121 -2.99 2.27 -15.87
CA PRO A 121 -3.19 1.00 -15.18
C PRO A 121 -4.11 1.08 -13.97
N THR A 122 -4.04 2.16 -13.18
CA THR A 122 -4.90 2.35 -11.99
C THR A 122 -6.38 2.37 -12.37
N GLU A 123 -6.75 3.20 -13.34
CA GLU A 123 -8.13 3.40 -13.75
C GLU A 123 -8.72 2.15 -14.40
N VAL A 124 -7.95 1.50 -15.28
CA VAL A 124 -8.38 0.27 -15.95
C VAL A 124 -8.57 -0.87 -14.94
N LEU A 125 -7.67 -0.98 -13.96
CA LEU A 125 -7.74 -2.03 -12.95
C LEU A 125 -8.85 -1.78 -11.93
N LEU A 126 -9.06 -0.57 -11.45
CA LEU A 126 -10.21 -0.23 -10.61
C LEU A 126 -11.52 -0.39 -11.40
N GLY A 127 -11.52 -0.03 -12.68
CA GLY A 127 -12.65 -0.25 -13.58
C GLY A 127 -13.09 -1.71 -13.70
N SER A 128 -12.18 -2.68 -13.46
CA SER A 128 -12.54 -4.10 -13.47
C SER A 128 -13.47 -4.50 -12.30
N TYR A 129 -13.54 -3.70 -11.24
CA TYR A 129 -14.46 -3.91 -10.12
C TYR A 129 -15.80 -3.16 -10.27
N ALA A 130 -15.96 -2.35 -11.32
CA ALA A 130 -17.18 -1.58 -11.56
C ALA A 130 -18.18 -2.31 -12.47
N ASP A 131 -19.44 -1.89 -12.42
CA ASP A 131 -20.47 -2.31 -13.41
C ASP A 131 -20.28 -1.54 -14.72
N ARG A 132 -19.82 -0.28 -14.64
CA ARG A 132 -19.52 0.54 -15.82
C ARG A 132 -18.28 1.40 -15.63
N VAL A 133 -17.48 1.46 -16.67
CA VAL A 133 -16.32 2.34 -16.80
C VAL A 133 -16.63 3.41 -17.84
N ILE A 134 -16.63 4.67 -17.43
CA ILE A 134 -16.91 5.81 -18.29
C ILE A 134 -15.66 6.69 -18.35
N ALA A 135 -15.11 6.89 -19.54
CA ALA A 135 -13.93 7.70 -19.75
C ALA A 135 -14.23 9.04 -20.46
N GLN A 136 -13.38 10.04 -20.23
CA GLN A 136 -13.40 11.26 -21.02
C GLN A 136 -13.10 10.95 -22.48
N SER A 137 -13.97 11.36 -23.39
CA SER A 137 -13.77 11.20 -24.84
C SER A 137 -12.45 11.83 -25.30
N GLY A 138 -11.67 11.11 -26.07
CA GLY A 138 -10.38 11.54 -26.62
C GLY A 138 -9.23 11.50 -25.63
N THR A 139 -9.40 10.93 -24.42
CA THR A 139 -8.28 10.66 -23.53
C THR A 139 -7.43 9.50 -24.04
N GLY A 140 -6.13 9.53 -23.71
CA GLY A 140 -5.22 8.44 -24.07
C GLY A 140 -5.39 7.23 -23.18
N LEU A 141 -5.37 6.04 -23.78
CA LEU A 141 -5.36 4.75 -23.08
C LEU A 141 -3.95 4.17 -23.09
N MET A 142 -3.46 3.80 -21.92
CA MET A 142 -2.14 3.20 -21.76
C MET A 142 -2.16 2.04 -20.76
N LEU A 143 -2.08 0.80 -21.26
CA LEU A 143 -1.98 -0.41 -20.45
C LEU A 143 -0.81 -1.28 -20.97
N PRO A 144 0.45 -0.91 -20.68
CA PRO A 144 1.63 -1.54 -21.28
C PRO A 144 1.99 -2.91 -20.72
N GLY A 145 1.34 -3.35 -19.64
CA GLY A 145 1.75 -4.50 -18.84
C GLY A 145 2.77 -4.12 -17.76
N LEU A 146 3.61 -5.07 -17.32
CA LEU A 146 4.58 -4.86 -16.25
C LEU A 146 5.99 -4.74 -16.83
N TYR A 147 6.75 -3.78 -16.32
CA TYR A 147 8.16 -3.59 -16.67
C TYR A 147 8.97 -3.34 -15.39
N MET A 148 10.09 -4.04 -15.27
CA MET A 148 11.06 -3.87 -14.20
C MET A 148 12.45 -3.68 -14.79
N GLU A 149 13.18 -2.69 -14.32
CA GLU A 149 14.57 -2.46 -14.67
C GLU A 149 15.46 -2.53 -13.44
N GLU A 150 16.52 -3.31 -13.50
CA GLU A 150 17.47 -3.47 -12.43
C GLU A 150 18.79 -2.78 -12.75
N MET A 151 19.38 -2.13 -11.74
CA MET A 151 20.65 -1.44 -11.87
C MET A 151 21.76 -2.19 -11.14
N TYR A 152 22.90 -2.38 -11.79
CA TYR A 152 24.10 -3.02 -11.23
C TYR A 152 25.23 -2.01 -11.21
N LEU A 153 25.77 -1.73 -10.03
CA LEU A 153 26.70 -0.62 -9.77
C LEU A 153 28.16 -1.05 -9.62
N ARG A 154 28.45 -2.35 -9.64
CA ARG A 154 29.80 -2.88 -9.39
C ARG A 154 30.86 -2.18 -10.21
N ASP A 155 30.68 -2.13 -11.54
CA ASP A 155 31.69 -1.57 -12.44
C ASP A 155 31.89 -0.05 -12.23
N ALA A 156 30.79 0.66 -11.93
CA ALA A 156 30.84 2.08 -11.58
C ALA A 156 31.55 2.33 -10.25
N LEU A 157 31.31 1.49 -9.25
CA LEU A 157 31.97 1.56 -7.94
C LEU A 157 33.47 1.27 -8.08
N GLU A 158 33.87 0.24 -8.83
CA GLU A 158 35.27 -0.07 -9.10
C GLU A 158 35.95 1.10 -9.83
N TRP A 159 35.25 1.72 -10.80
CA TRP A 159 35.78 2.86 -11.54
C TRP A 159 36.09 4.06 -10.63
N VAL A 160 35.25 4.33 -9.62
CA VAL A 160 35.51 5.40 -8.64
C VAL A 160 36.45 4.95 -7.49
N GLY A 161 36.78 3.67 -7.40
CA GLY A 161 37.66 3.11 -6.38
C GLY A 161 36.95 2.73 -5.08
N VAL A 162 35.67 2.39 -5.19
CA VAL A 162 34.87 1.82 -4.11
C VAL A 162 34.77 0.31 -4.34
N GLU A 163 35.07 -0.49 -3.32
CA GLU A 163 34.98 -1.96 -3.39
C GLU A 163 33.84 -2.45 -2.48
N PRO A 164 32.79 -3.08 -3.04
CA PRO A 164 31.74 -3.71 -2.26
C PRO A 164 32.30 -4.89 -1.45
N SER A 165 31.95 -4.97 -0.19
CA SER A 165 32.27 -6.08 0.71
C SER A 165 30.99 -6.54 1.38
N PHE A 166 30.23 -7.44 0.72
CA PHE A 166 28.98 -8.00 1.21
C PHE A 166 29.06 -9.51 1.30
N GLU A 167 28.37 -10.04 2.29
CA GLU A 167 28.10 -11.47 2.46
C GLU A 167 26.59 -11.66 2.61
N GLN A 168 26.06 -12.75 2.04
CA GLN A 168 24.63 -13.09 2.14
C GLN A 168 24.44 -14.54 2.54
N VAL A 169 23.27 -14.83 3.14
CA VAL A 169 22.71 -16.16 3.35
C VAL A 169 21.34 -16.21 2.70
N GLY A 170 21.17 -17.18 1.81
CA GLY A 170 20.02 -17.32 0.93
C GLY A 170 20.43 -17.12 -0.54
N ALA A 171 20.31 -18.16 -1.36
CA ALA A 171 20.76 -18.13 -2.76
C ALA A 171 19.98 -17.12 -3.62
N TYR A 172 18.72 -16.82 -3.23
CA TYR A 172 17.80 -15.93 -3.91
C TYR A 172 17.73 -14.51 -3.24
N LYS A 173 18.60 -14.23 -2.24
CA LYS A 173 18.62 -12.96 -1.53
C LYS A 173 19.40 -11.90 -2.33
N GLY A 174 18.85 -11.39 -3.42
CA GLY A 174 19.54 -10.48 -4.33
C GLY A 174 19.85 -9.07 -3.81
N ALA A 175 19.70 -8.79 -2.52
CA ALA A 175 19.80 -7.43 -1.98
C ALA A 175 21.19 -6.78 -2.13
N ASP A 176 22.27 -7.55 -2.15
CA ASP A 176 23.64 -7.06 -2.35
C ASP A 176 24.11 -7.11 -3.80
N GLU A 177 23.40 -7.81 -4.69
CA GLU A 177 23.82 -8.01 -6.07
C GLU A 177 23.96 -6.71 -6.85
N MET A 178 23.13 -5.72 -6.55
CA MET A 178 23.26 -4.38 -7.12
C MET A 178 24.66 -3.80 -6.92
N PHE A 179 25.32 -4.12 -5.81
CA PHE A 179 26.67 -3.62 -5.49
C PHE A 179 27.76 -4.61 -5.88
N ASN A 180 27.52 -5.92 -5.68
CA ASN A 180 28.52 -6.96 -5.85
C ASN A 180 28.63 -7.47 -7.30
N ASN A 181 27.58 -7.34 -8.09
CA ASN A 181 27.49 -7.94 -9.43
C ASN A 181 27.39 -6.88 -10.52
N SER A 182 27.76 -7.25 -11.74
CA SER A 182 27.55 -6.46 -12.97
C SER A 182 26.30 -6.94 -13.76
N SER A 183 25.64 -8.00 -13.29
CA SER A 183 24.40 -8.57 -13.83
C SER A 183 23.73 -9.44 -12.76
N PRO A 184 22.43 -9.80 -12.90
CA PRO A 184 21.76 -10.67 -11.95
C PRO A 184 22.40 -12.05 -11.87
N SER A 185 22.35 -12.69 -10.70
CA SER A 185 22.63 -14.11 -10.57
C SER A 185 21.48 -14.95 -11.15
N GLU A 186 21.77 -16.21 -11.50
CA GLU A 186 20.73 -17.12 -12.01
C GLU A 186 19.58 -17.33 -10.99
N PRO A 187 19.83 -17.60 -9.69
CA PRO A 187 18.74 -17.74 -8.71
C PRO A 187 17.91 -16.47 -8.55
N TRP A 188 18.55 -15.31 -8.51
CA TRP A 188 17.82 -14.04 -8.41
C TRP A 188 16.95 -13.79 -9.64
N SER A 189 17.51 -13.97 -10.85
CA SER A 189 16.76 -13.82 -12.10
C SER A 189 15.55 -14.75 -12.16
N GLU A 190 15.74 -16.05 -11.81
CA GLU A 190 14.65 -17.01 -11.73
C GLU A 190 13.52 -16.56 -10.80
N ASN A 191 13.84 -16.08 -9.61
CA ASN A 191 12.82 -15.66 -8.65
C ASN A 191 12.09 -14.39 -9.09
N ILE A 192 12.80 -13.42 -9.65
CA ILE A 192 12.17 -12.19 -10.15
C ILE A 192 11.27 -12.47 -11.36
N ASP A 193 11.70 -13.33 -12.28
CA ASP A 193 10.86 -13.74 -13.40
C ASP A 193 9.57 -14.42 -12.91
N GLN A 194 9.66 -15.35 -11.94
CA GLN A 194 8.49 -15.99 -11.32
C GLN A 194 7.58 -14.99 -10.58
N LEU A 195 8.15 -14.00 -9.90
CA LEU A 195 7.39 -12.95 -9.23
C LEU A 195 6.62 -12.11 -10.25
N LEU A 196 7.29 -11.66 -11.32
CA LEU A 196 6.68 -10.85 -12.40
C LEU A 196 5.60 -11.63 -13.13
N ASP A 197 5.85 -12.92 -13.45
CA ASP A 197 4.85 -13.80 -14.06
C ASP A 197 3.61 -13.89 -13.17
N SER A 198 3.78 -14.15 -11.87
CA SER A 198 2.66 -14.24 -10.93
C SER A 198 1.89 -12.91 -10.80
N MET A 199 2.57 -11.77 -10.77
CA MET A 199 1.92 -10.46 -10.74
C MET A 199 1.17 -10.16 -12.05
N TYR A 200 1.74 -10.55 -13.18
CA TYR A 200 1.11 -10.39 -14.48
C TYR A 200 -0.13 -11.28 -14.63
N ASP A 201 -0.07 -12.53 -14.18
CA ASP A 201 -1.21 -13.44 -14.16
C ASP A 201 -2.31 -12.94 -13.23
N ASN A 202 -1.98 -12.41 -12.05
CA ASN A 202 -2.97 -11.76 -11.16
C ASN A 202 -3.68 -10.60 -11.87
N MET A 203 -2.94 -9.74 -12.57
CA MET A 203 -3.50 -8.62 -13.33
C MET A 203 -4.43 -9.11 -14.45
N ARG A 204 -4.00 -10.09 -15.24
CA ARG A 204 -4.80 -10.65 -16.35
C ARG A 204 -6.08 -11.28 -15.85
N SER A 205 -5.97 -12.11 -14.80
CA SER A 205 -7.12 -12.80 -14.21
C SER A 205 -8.13 -11.82 -13.63
N GLN A 206 -7.66 -10.76 -12.95
CA GLN A 206 -8.50 -9.69 -12.42
C GLN A 206 -9.28 -8.97 -13.53
N LEU A 207 -8.57 -8.53 -14.58
CA LEU A 207 -9.19 -7.86 -15.74
C LEU A 207 -10.17 -8.78 -16.46
N ALA A 208 -9.79 -10.04 -16.70
CA ALA A 208 -10.63 -11.02 -17.36
C ALA A 208 -11.94 -11.25 -16.59
N ALA A 209 -11.85 -11.47 -15.29
CA ALA A 209 -13.01 -11.69 -14.43
C ALA A 209 -13.91 -10.44 -14.36
N GLY A 210 -13.33 -9.27 -14.16
CA GLY A 210 -14.08 -8.02 -13.98
C GLY A 210 -14.72 -7.50 -15.27
N ARG A 211 -14.10 -7.73 -16.42
CA ARG A 211 -14.61 -7.26 -17.71
C ARG A 211 -15.37 -8.35 -18.51
N GLY A 212 -15.47 -9.59 -17.98
CA GLY A 212 -16.13 -10.70 -18.65
C GLY A 212 -15.40 -11.14 -19.93
N LEU A 213 -14.09 -11.00 -19.98
CA LEU A 213 -13.20 -11.37 -21.07
C LEU A 213 -12.40 -12.62 -20.68
N ASP A 214 -11.86 -13.33 -21.67
CA ASP A 214 -10.83 -14.35 -21.40
C ASP A 214 -9.42 -13.75 -21.40
N GLU A 215 -8.45 -14.45 -20.83
CA GLU A 215 -7.09 -13.94 -20.71
C GLU A 215 -6.43 -13.63 -22.07
N SER A 216 -6.77 -14.38 -23.12
CA SER A 216 -6.24 -14.10 -24.44
C SER A 216 -6.82 -12.82 -25.05
N GLN A 217 -8.06 -12.49 -24.71
CA GLN A 217 -8.68 -11.21 -25.08
C GLN A 217 -8.04 -10.05 -24.30
N ILE A 218 -7.64 -10.27 -23.04
CA ILE A 218 -6.88 -9.27 -22.28
C ILE A 218 -5.50 -9.03 -22.91
N ASP A 219 -4.79 -10.08 -23.33
CA ASP A 219 -3.49 -9.94 -24.02
C ASP A 219 -3.63 -9.16 -25.34
N GLU A 220 -4.69 -9.41 -26.11
CA GLU A 220 -5.01 -8.65 -27.31
C GLU A 220 -5.37 -7.19 -26.96
N ALA A 221 -6.19 -6.98 -25.93
CA ALA A 221 -6.56 -5.65 -25.47
C ALA A 221 -5.33 -4.83 -25.05
N MET A 222 -4.41 -5.40 -24.27
CA MET A 222 -3.15 -4.74 -23.89
C MET A 222 -2.27 -4.41 -25.10
N THR A 223 -2.22 -5.28 -26.09
CA THR A 223 -1.47 -5.02 -27.33
C THR A 223 -2.04 -3.80 -28.08
N ARG A 224 -3.36 -3.64 -28.11
CA ARG A 224 -4.06 -2.51 -28.73
C ARG A 224 -4.09 -1.25 -27.85
N ALA A 225 -4.03 -1.40 -26.53
CA ALA A 225 -4.10 -0.31 -25.55
C ALA A 225 -2.77 0.45 -25.36
N TRP A 226 -1.84 0.34 -26.29
CA TRP A 226 -0.57 1.06 -26.26
C TRP A 226 -0.65 2.34 -27.10
N LEU A 227 -0.63 3.51 -26.46
CA LEU A 227 -0.82 4.81 -27.09
C LEU A 227 -2.13 4.91 -27.91
N ALA A 228 -3.15 4.20 -27.46
CA ALA A 228 -4.49 4.20 -28.01
C ALA A 228 -5.31 5.37 -27.45
N ASP A 229 -6.55 5.52 -27.90
CA ASP A 229 -7.51 6.42 -27.28
C ASP A 229 -8.58 5.63 -26.50
N ALA A 230 -9.44 6.35 -25.77
CA ALA A 230 -10.49 5.74 -24.95
C ALA A 230 -11.53 5.00 -25.79
N GLU A 231 -11.75 5.43 -27.01
CA GLU A 231 -12.64 4.82 -27.98
C GLU A 231 -12.13 3.43 -28.40
N ASP A 232 -10.81 3.25 -28.55
CA ASP A 232 -10.19 1.94 -28.71
C ASP A 232 -10.44 1.05 -27.48
N GLY A 233 -10.43 1.66 -26.27
CA GLY A 233 -10.74 0.97 -25.01
C GLY A 233 -12.15 0.38 -24.99
N VAL A 234 -13.12 1.06 -25.58
CA VAL A 234 -14.49 0.54 -25.75
C VAL A 234 -14.50 -0.65 -26.71
N GLU A 235 -13.77 -0.55 -27.84
CA GLU A 235 -13.71 -1.65 -28.82
C GLU A 235 -13.11 -2.94 -28.26
N VAL A 236 -12.17 -2.83 -27.32
CA VAL A 236 -11.51 -4.00 -26.69
C VAL A 236 -12.18 -4.44 -25.38
N GLY A 237 -13.23 -3.75 -24.93
CA GLY A 237 -14.00 -4.10 -23.74
C GLY A 237 -13.38 -3.70 -22.39
N LEU A 238 -12.34 -2.85 -22.38
CA LEU A 238 -11.76 -2.30 -21.15
C LEU A 238 -12.55 -1.12 -20.58
N VAL A 239 -13.29 -0.42 -21.43
CA VAL A 239 -14.15 0.74 -21.13
C VAL A 239 -15.53 0.48 -21.67
N ASP A 240 -16.59 0.97 -21.02
CA ASP A 240 -17.96 0.76 -21.45
C ASP A 240 -18.48 1.93 -22.31
N ASP A 241 -18.02 3.15 -22.00
CA ASP A 241 -18.47 4.34 -22.73
C ASP A 241 -17.45 5.47 -22.68
N THR A 242 -17.44 6.31 -23.70
CA THR A 242 -16.66 7.54 -23.76
C THR A 242 -17.59 8.73 -23.93
N ILE A 243 -17.47 9.69 -23.01
CA ILE A 243 -18.31 10.89 -23.01
C ILE A 243 -17.47 12.14 -22.76
N ASN A 244 -18.05 13.32 -23.05
CA ASN A 244 -17.56 14.53 -22.41
C ASN A 244 -18.05 14.52 -20.95
N LEU A 245 -17.16 14.48 -19.97
CA LEU A 245 -17.50 14.35 -18.54
C LEU A 245 -18.44 15.47 -18.04
N SER A 246 -18.49 16.63 -18.70
CA SER A 246 -19.51 17.66 -18.40
C SER A 246 -20.95 17.15 -18.60
N ARG A 247 -21.15 16.02 -19.26
CA ARG A 247 -22.46 15.38 -19.50
C ARG A 247 -22.69 14.16 -18.59
N LEU A 248 -21.83 13.92 -17.61
CA LEU A 248 -21.91 12.74 -16.72
C LEU A 248 -23.29 12.64 -16.06
N THR A 249 -23.81 13.74 -15.49
CA THR A 249 -25.14 13.75 -14.87
C THR A 249 -26.22 13.30 -15.85
N ALA A 250 -26.23 13.86 -17.06
CA ALA A 250 -27.23 13.48 -18.06
C ALA A 250 -27.09 12.01 -18.54
N THR A 251 -25.88 11.47 -18.53
CA THR A 251 -25.63 10.05 -18.84
C THR A 251 -26.21 9.18 -17.73
N LEU A 252 -25.95 9.50 -16.47
CA LEU A 252 -26.48 8.76 -15.31
C LEU A 252 -28.01 8.87 -15.22
N GLU A 253 -28.61 10.04 -15.50
CA GLU A 253 -30.05 10.23 -15.58
C GLU A 253 -30.68 9.30 -16.63
N SER A 254 -30.01 9.13 -17.78
CA SER A 254 -30.44 8.21 -18.81
C SER A 254 -30.34 6.75 -18.38
N ASP A 255 -29.27 6.39 -17.67
CA ASP A 255 -29.03 5.02 -17.23
C ASP A 255 -29.96 4.62 -16.07
N LEU A 256 -30.18 5.52 -15.12
CA LEU A 256 -31.01 5.29 -13.93
C LEU A 256 -32.51 5.57 -14.17
N GLY A 257 -32.83 6.29 -15.24
CA GLY A 257 -34.22 6.53 -15.65
C GLY A 257 -34.94 7.62 -14.83
N GLY A 258 -34.22 8.52 -14.17
CA GLY A 258 -34.72 9.63 -13.36
C GLY A 258 -33.70 10.75 -13.21
N ASP A 259 -34.11 11.88 -12.62
CA ASP A 259 -33.19 12.97 -12.30
C ASP A 259 -32.16 12.49 -11.24
N VAL A 260 -30.91 12.98 -11.31
CA VAL A 260 -29.81 12.58 -10.38
C VAL A 260 -29.66 13.59 -9.25
N SER A 261 -29.70 13.08 -8.03
CA SER A 261 -29.36 13.82 -6.81
C SER A 261 -28.01 13.33 -6.27
N TRP A 262 -26.99 14.20 -6.37
CA TRP A 262 -25.65 13.86 -5.90
C TRP A 262 -25.54 13.88 -4.39
N ILE A 263 -24.97 12.81 -3.82
CA ILE A 263 -24.64 12.69 -2.40
C ILE A 263 -23.11 12.72 -2.27
N SER A 264 -22.57 13.84 -1.84
CA SER A 264 -21.12 14.00 -1.61
C SER A 264 -20.66 13.51 -0.23
N ASP A 265 -21.59 13.45 0.73
CA ASP A 265 -21.35 12.89 2.07
C ASP A 265 -21.70 11.39 2.08
N VAL A 266 -20.78 10.57 1.58
CA VAL A 266 -20.87 9.10 1.62
C VAL A 266 -20.02 8.53 2.76
N GLY A 267 -19.94 9.23 3.90
CA GLY A 267 -19.25 8.74 5.10
C GLY A 267 -17.76 9.14 5.19
N LEU A 268 -17.33 10.04 4.35
CA LEU A 268 -16.09 10.78 4.57
C LEU A 268 -16.45 11.94 5.48
N ASP A 269 -16.24 11.78 6.77
CA ASP A 269 -16.47 12.86 7.74
C ASP A 269 -15.65 14.09 7.34
N ASP A 270 -16.33 15.19 7.11
CA ASP A 270 -15.67 16.50 7.17
C ASP A 270 -15.07 16.60 8.58
N ALA A 271 -13.76 16.53 8.69
CA ALA A 271 -13.05 16.88 9.92
C ALA A 271 -13.28 18.38 10.17
N GLY A 272 -14.52 18.70 10.46
CA GLY A 272 -15.01 20.03 10.64
C GLY A 272 -14.45 20.66 11.88
N SER A 273 -13.28 21.24 11.77
CA SER A 273 -12.98 22.43 12.56
C SER A 273 -12.11 23.35 11.71
N MET A 274 -12.76 24.18 10.94
CA MET A 274 -12.10 25.35 10.43
C MET A 274 -11.52 26.09 11.63
N ILE A 275 -10.19 26.06 11.73
CA ILE A 275 -9.47 26.92 12.67
C ILE A 275 -9.91 28.34 12.33
N ASP A 276 -10.63 28.99 13.23
CA ASP A 276 -10.94 30.41 13.08
C ASP A 276 -9.62 31.20 13.16
N THR A 277 -8.96 31.33 12.01
CA THR A 277 -7.71 32.08 11.88
C THR A 277 -7.86 33.55 12.22
N SER A 278 -9.08 34.04 12.42
CA SER A 278 -9.36 35.41 12.86
C SER A 278 -9.16 35.60 14.37
N ASN A 279 -9.11 34.51 15.14
CA ASN A 279 -8.86 34.55 16.58
C ASN A 279 -7.37 34.32 16.88
N PRO A 280 -6.62 35.35 17.32
CA PRO A 280 -5.19 35.23 17.65
C PRO A 280 -4.92 34.25 18.82
N PHE A 281 -5.94 33.87 19.59
CA PHE A 281 -5.85 32.89 20.66
C PHE A 281 -6.18 31.46 20.18
N ALA A 282 -6.70 31.28 18.97
CA ALA A 282 -6.96 29.96 18.39
C ALA A 282 -5.65 29.14 18.25
N VAL A 283 -4.54 29.80 17.93
CA VAL A 283 -3.21 29.17 17.89
C VAL A 283 -2.79 28.66 19.28
N PHE A 284 -3.16 29.38 20.35
CA PHE A 284 -2.84 28.96 21.72
C PHE A 284 -3.70 27.78 22.19
N SER A 285 -4.99 27.74 21.76
CA SER A 285 -5.84 26.56 22.04
C SER A 285 -5.37 25.32 21.27
N LEU A 286 -4.86 25.50 20.04
CA LEU A 286 -4.25 24.42 19.25
C LEU A 286 -2.95 23.88 19.88
N LEU A 287 -2.12 24.76 20.45
CA LEU A 287 -0.89 24.36 21.16
C LEU A 287 -1.16 23.52 22.42
N SER A 288 -2.35 23.67 23.02
CA SER A 288 -2.77 22.92 24.20
C SER A 288 -3.76 21.77 23.87
N GLN A 289 -4.06 21.59 22.60
CA GLN A 289 -4.96 20.52 22.15
C GLN A 289 -4.15 19.24 21.99
N ASP A 290 -4.44 18.27 22.82
CA ASP A 290 -4.05 16.90 22.57
C ASP A 290 -5.01 16.38 21.48
N PRO A 291 -4.50 16.01 20.29
CA PRO A 291 -5.35 15.53 19.20
C PRO A 291 -6.10 14.23 19.56
N GLY A 292 -5.77 13.64 20.70
CA GLY A 292 -6.44 12.48 21.29
C GLY A 292 -6.33 11.22 20.42
N ASN A 293 -5.81 10.18 20.98
CA ASN A 293 -5.88 8.83 20.40
C ASN A 293 -6.32 7.84 21.50
N ASP A 294 -7.14 8.34 22.43
CA ASP A 294 -7.62 7.52 23.57
C ASP A 294 -8.89 6.77 23.16
N PRO A 295 -8.97 5.47 23.44
CA PRO A 295 -10.17 4.67 23.20
C PRO A 295 -11.41 5.25 23.92
N SER A 296 -12.54 5.26 23.25
CA SER A 296 -13.82 5.65 23.86
C SER A 296 -14.67 4.44 24.28
N GLY A 297 -14.23 3.22 23.98
CA GLY A 297 -14.90 1.95 24.25
C GLY A 297 -14.10 0.78 23.67
N PRO A 298 -14.75 -0.38 23.43
CA PRO A 298 -14.07 -1.52 22.81
C PRO A 298 -13.41 -1.10 21.49
N THR A 299 -12.10 -1.30 21.37
CA THR A 299 -11.31 -0.78 20.27
C THR A 299 -10.41 -1.86 19.66
N ILE A 300 -10.29 -1.86 18.34
CA ILE A 300 -9.25 -2.57 17.59
C ILE A 300 -8.17 -1.56 17.23
N ALA A 301 -6.93 -1.83 17.64
CA ALA A 301 -5.79 -0.97 17.33
C ALA A 301 -5.15 -1.40 16.01
N VAL A 302 -4.85 -0.46 15.10
CA VAL A 302 -4.07 -0.70 13.89
C VAL A 302 -2.66 -0.15 14.10
N VAL A 303 -1.66 -1.03 14.13
CA VAL A 303 -0.25 -0.66 14.30
C VAL A 303 0.43 -0.68 12.93
N HIS A 304 0.90 0.47 12.47
CA HIS A 304 1.53 0.61 11.16
C HIS A 304 3.03 0.35 11.22
N ILE A 305 3.49 -0.57 10.39
CA ILE A 305 4.90 -0.87 10.10
C ILE A 305 5.15 -0.46 8.64
N ASP A 306 5.38 0.84 8.43
CA ASP A 306 5.53 1.43 7.11
C ASP A 306 6.96 1.90 6.85
N GLY A 307 7.57 1.42 5.76
CA GLY A 307 8.94 1.73 5.35
C GLY A 307 10.02 0.87 6.02
N ALA A 308 11.26 1.36 6.01
CA ALA A 308 12.42 0.61 6.49
C ALA A 308 12.42 0.43 8.02
N ILE A 309 12.74 -0.77 8.49
CA ILE A 309 12.82 -1.11 9.91
C ILE A 309 14.20 -0.76 10.46
N VAL A 310 14.24 0.07 11.51
CA VAL A 310 15.48 0.61 12.07
C VAL A 310 15.56 0.43 13.59
N ASP A 311 16.79 0.43 14.12
CA ASP A 311 17.01 0.47 15.55
C ASP A 311 16.68 1.87 16.11
N GLY A 312 16.02 1.91 17.25
CA GLY A 312 15.70 3.19 17.90
C GLY A 312 14.26 3.65 17.70
N ASP A 313 14.08 4.95 17.61
CA ASP A 313 12.77 5.57 17.44
C ASP A 313 12.42 5.70 15.95
N SER A 314 11.11 5.67 15.64
CA SER A 314 10.62 5.89 14.28
C SER A 314 10.96 7.31 13.81
N VAL A 315 11.33 7.43 12.55
CA VAL A 315 11.51 8.72 11.89
C VAL A 315 10.42 8.85 10.84
N GLN A 316 9.62 9.90 10.98
CA GLN A 316 8.64 10.21 9.95
C GLN A 316 9.32 10.97 8.82
N GLY A 317 9.03 10.56 7.59
CA GLY A 317 9.53 11.27 6.42
C GLY A 317 9.05 12.72 6.46
N GLY A 318 9.97 13.67 6.62
CA GLY A 318 9.67 15.08 6.41
C GLY A 318 9.47 15.35 4.90
N LEU A 319 9.23 16.62 4.53
CA LEU A 319 9.03 17.07 3.13
C LEU A 319 10.02 16.47 2.10
N PHE A 320 11.12 15.83 2.53
CA PHE A 320 12.19 15.29 1.68
C PHE A 320 12.80 13.97 2.18
N GLY A 321 12.15 13.24 3.12
CA GLY A 321 12.69 12.02 3.73
C GLY A 321 11.72 10.84 3.63
N SER A 322 12.23 9.61 3.40
CA SER A 322 11.45 8.39 3.57
C SER A 322 11.15 8.13 5.05
N SER A 323 9.97 7.60 5.35
CA SER A 323 9.61 7.14 6.69
C SER A 323 10.41 5.89 7.07
N SER A 324 10.69 5.74 8.37
CA SER A 324 11.27 4.52 8.91
C SER A 324 10.64 4.16 10.24
N VAL A 325 10.49 2.87 10.48
CA VAL A 325 9.86 2.32 11.68
C VAL A 325 10.93 1.89 12.68
N GLY A 326 10.93 2.55 13.85
CA GLY A 326 11.88 2.30 14.92
C GLY A 326 11.39 1.25 15.91
N SER A 327 12.24 0.28 16.21
CA SER A 327 11.92 -0.82 17.14
C SER A 327 11.54 -0.34 18.54
N ARG A 328 12.11 0.78 19.02
CA ARG A 328 11.77 1.35 20.33
C ARG A 328 10.36 1.94 20.33
N THR A 329 9.95 2.59 19.25
CA THR A 329 8.61 3.15 19.10
C THR A 329 7.57 2.04 19.11
N ILE A 330 7.73 0.99 18.29
CA ILE A 330 6.78 -0.11 18.22
C ILE A 330 6.70 -0.86 19.55
N ARG A 331 7.82 -1.15 20.19
CA ARG A 331 7.82 -1.80 21.51
C ARG A 331 7.06 -0.99 22.56
N ARG A 332 7.15 0.37 22.51
CA ARG A 332 6.41 1.25 23.42
C ARG A 332 4.91 1.20 23.11
N ILE A 333 4.54 1.22 21.84
CA ILE A 333 3.14 1.06 21.39
C ILE A 333 2.59 -0.28 21.87
N CYS A 334 3.25 -1.40 21.58
CA CYS A 334 2.82 -2.73 22.03
C CYS A 334 2.60 -2.80 23.55
N LYS A 335 3.48 -2.16 24.33
CA LYS A 335 3.30 -2.08 25.78
C LYS A 335 2.06 -1.28 26.17
N THR A 336 1.83 -0.12 25.55
CA THR A 336 0.61 0.69 25.81
C THR A 336 -0.64 -0.11 25.48
N LEU A 337 -0.68 -0.73 24.29
CA LEU A 337 -1.84 -1.52 23.83
C LEU A 337 -2.09 -2.75 24.71
N ARG A 338 -1.03 -3.37 25.26
CA ARG A 338 -1.15 -4.49 26.16
C ARG A 338 -1.81 -4.10 27.48
N ASP A 339 -1.41 -2.94 28.02
CA ASP A 339 -1.81 -2.47 29.35
C ASP A 339 -3.19 -1.74 29.33
N ASP A 340 -3.77 -1.48 28.16
CA ASP A 340 -5.05 -0.79 27.96
C ASP A 340 -6.21 -1.79 27.84
N ASP A 341 -7.14 -1.76 28.78
CA ASP A 341 -8.28 -2.69 28.83
C ASP A 341 -9.33 -2.43 27.73
N ASP A 342 -9.39 -1.24 27.13
CA ASP A 342 -10.32 -0.90 26.05
C ASP A 342 -9.87 -1.47 24.70
N ILE A 343 -8.58 -1.67 24.50
CA ILE A 343 -8.05 -2.37 23.33
C ILE A 343 -8.36 -3.86 23.42
N LYS A 344 -9.15 -4.37 22.49
CA LYS A 344 -9.61 -5.77 22.45
C LYS A 344 -8.76 -6.64 21.54
N GLY A 345 -8.21 -6.09 20.48
CA GLY A 345 -7.34 -6.77 19.52
C GLY A 345 -6.44 -5.78 18.80
N VAL A 346 -5.42 -6.31 18.12
CA VAL A 346 -4.43 -5.51 17.40
C VAL A 346 -4.24 -6.05 15.99
N VAL A 347 -4.42 -5.20 15.00
CA VAL A 347 -4.05 -5.48 13.60
C VAL A 347 -2.72 -4.79 13.32
N VAL A 348 -1.74 -5.54 12.86
CA VAL A 348 -0.44 -5.00 12.42
C VAL A 348 -0.47 -4.83 10.91
N ARG A 349 -0.59 -3.59 10.44
CA ARG A 349 -0.51 -3.25 9.02
C ARG A 349 0.95 -3.13 8.62
N ILE A 350 1.40 -3.96 7.68
CA ILE A 350 2.81 -4.01 7.24
C ILE A 350 2.91 -3.59 5.77
N ASP A 351 3.70 -2.54 5.51
CA ASP A 351 4.19 -2.18 4.18
C ASP A 351 5.69 -1.87 4.28
N SER A 352 6.52 -2.92 4.29
CA SER A 352 7.93 -2.80 4.63
C SER A 352 8.81 -3.75 3.82
N PRO A 353 9.93 -3.26 3.23
CA PRO A 353 10.96 -4.10 2.61
C PRO A 353 11.86 -4.81 3.64
N GLY A 354 11.64 -4.55 4.94
CA GLY A 354 12.50 -5.02 6.01
C GLY A 354 13.49 -3.97 6.52
N GLY A 355 14.62 -4.41 7.09
CA GLY A 355 15.63 -3.51 7.64
C GLY A 355 16.56 -4.19 8.62
N SER A 356 16.85 -3.55 9.77
CA SER A 356 17.71 -4.09 10.82
C SER A 356 17.18 -5.40 11.39
N ALA A 357 18.01 -6.44 11.38
CA ALA A 357 17.68 -7.73 11.97
C ALA A 357 17.38 -7.61 13.48
N THR A 358 18.18 -6.81 14.19
CA THR A 358 17.99 -6.55 15.63
C THR A 358 16.67 -5.84 15.89
N ALA A 359 16.33 -4.84 15.07
CA ALA A 359 15.07 -4.12 15.22
C ALA A 359 13.87 -5.02 14.95
N SER A 360 13.94 -5.87 13.91
CA SER A 360 12.90 -6.84 13.57
C SER A 360 12.66 -7.84 14.70
N GLU A 361 13.73 -8.37 15.32
CA GLU A 361 13.62 -9.27 16.48
C GLU A 361 12.99 -8.55 17.69
N VAL A 362 13.38 -7.30 17.98
CA VAL A 362 12.77 -6.53 19.08
C VAL A 362 11.28 -6.29 18.86
N ILE A 363 10.88 -6.00 17.62
CA ILE A 363 9.45 -5.81 17.27
C ILE A 363 8.71 -7.16 17.36
N TRP A 364 9.29 -8.22 16.80
CA TRP A 364 8.73 -9.57 16.86
C TRP A 364 8.47 -10.01 18.30
N GLN A 365 9.43 -9.81 19.20
CA GLN A 365 9.28 -10.11 20.63
C GLN A 365 8.15 -9.29 21.26
N ALA A 366 8.08 -7.99 20.98
CA ALA A 366 7.05 -7.12 21.54
C ALA A 366 5.64 -7.53 21.08
N LEU A 367 5.48 -7.94 19.82
CA LEU A 367 4.20 -8.44 19.29
C LEU A 367 3.86 -9.82 19.86
N THR A 368 4.85 -10.70 20.04
CA THR A 368 4.65 -12.01 20.66
C THR A 368 4.21 -11.87 22.12
N GLU A 369 4.82 -10.95 22.90
CA GLU A 369 4.36 -10.64 24.26
C GLU A 369 2.95 -10.05 24.29
N LEU A 370 2.58 -9.24 23.31
CA LEU A 370 1.25 -8.67 23.16
C LEU A 370 0.22 -9.79 22.83
N ARG A 371 0.58 -10.71 21.94
CA ARG A 371 -0.24 -11.86 21.54
C ARG A 371 -0.59 -12.81 22.69
N GLU A 372 0.23 -12.87 23.75
CA GLU A 372 -0.08 -13.67 24.93
C GLU A 372 -1.35 -13.19 25.67
N VAL A 373 -1.78 -11.94 25.45
CA VAL A 373 -2.90 -11.32 26.19
C VAL A 373 -4.01 -10.77 25.29
N LYS A 374 -3.73 -10.49 24.03
CA LYS A 374 -4.68 -9.97 23.04
C LYS A 374 -4.39 -10.59 21.67
N PRO A 375 -5.42 -10.92 20.86
CA PRO A 375 -5.19 -11.41 19.50
C PRO A 375 -4.44 -10.35 18.66
N VAL A 376 -3.51 -10.83 17.85
CA VAL A 376 -2.70 -10.01 16.93
C VAL A 376 -2.83 -10.58 15.53
N TYR A 377 -3.54 -9.87 14.64
CA TYR A 377 -3.63 -10.21 13.23
C TYR A 377 -2.70 -9.32 12.41
N VAL A 378 -2.29 -9.79 11.25
CA VAL A 378 -1.42 -9.06 10.34
C VAL A 378 -2.15 -8.82 9.03
N SER A 379 -2.12 -7.57 8.55
CA SER A 379 -2.57 -7.18 7.23
C SER A 379 -1.38 -6.67 6.43
N VAL A 380 -1.08 -7.32 5.34
CA VAL A 380 0.02 -6.91 4.45
C VAL A 380 -0.51 -5.98 3.37
N GLY A 381 0.07 -4.78 3.29
CA GLY A 381 -0.15 -3.86 2.19
C GLY A 381 0.58 -4.29 0.93
N SER A 382 1.41 -3.42 0.38
CA SER A 382 2.18 -3.75 -0.83
C SER A 382 3.28 -4.78 -0.55
N MET A 383 3.88 -4.74 0.65
CA MET A 383 5.03 -5.60 0.94
C MET A 383 5.20 -5.94 2.43
N ALA A 384 5.50 -7.21 2.72
CA ALA A 384 6.08 -7.65 3.98
C ALA A 384 7.28 -8.55 3.66
N ALA A 385 8.41 -7.94 3.31
CA ALA A 385 9.61 -8.67 2.91
C ALA A 385 10.70 -8.64 3.98
N SER A 386 11.50 -9.71 4.05
CA SER A 386 12.67 -9.79 4.94
C SER A 386 12.31 -9.49 6.40
N GLY A 387 12.81 -8.41 7.00
CA GLY A 387 12.43 -7.96 8.35
C GLY A 387 10.92 -7.72 8.51
N GLY A 388 10.21 -7.30 7.44
CA GLY A 388 8.76 -7.18 7.43
C GLY A 388 8.06 -8.52 7.59
N TYR A 389 8.52 -9.56 6.88
CA TYR A 389 7.99 -10.92 7.03
C TYR A 389 8.39 -11.55 8.37
N TYR A 390 9.59 -11.24 8.87
CA TYR A 390 10.02 -11.61 10.22
C TYR A 390 9.02 -11.15 11.28
N ILE A 391 8.54 -9.91 11.15
CA ILE A 391 7.54 -9.33 12.04
C ILE A 391 6.16 -9.97 11.79
N ALA A 392 5.79 -10.20 10.54
CA ALA A 392 4.49 -10.75 10.18
C ALA A 392 4.21 -12.10 10.86
N VAL A 393 5.23 -12.98 10.95
CA VAL A 393 5.08 -14.30 11.59
C VAL A 393 4.91 -14.25 13.12
N ALA A 394 4.87 -13.06 13.73
CA ALA A 394 4.46 -12.89 15.12
C ALA A 394 2.94 -12.88 15.31
N GLY A 395 2.15 -12.67 14.24
CA GLY A 395 0.69 -12.65 14.29
C GLY A 395 0.08 -14.04 14.48
N ASP A 396 -1.20 -14.04 14.86
CA ASP A 396 -2.04 -15.25 14.92
C ASP A 396 -2.52 -15.64 13.52
N GLU A 397 -2.90 -14.64 12.71
CA GLU A 397 -3.31 -14.78 11.32
C GLU A 397 -2.66 -13.69 10.45
N ILE A 398 -2.36 -14.04 9.20
CA ILE A 398 -1.73 -13.16 8.21
C ILE A 398 -2.61 -13.06 6.97
N TYR A 399 -3.14 -11.86 6.74
CA TYR A 399 -3.92 -11.48 5.56
C TYR A 399 -3.03 -10.79 4.54
N VAL A 400 -3.19 -11.13 3.28
CA VAL A 400 -2.43 -10.55 2.16
C VAL A 400 -3.37 -10.20 1.01
N ASN A 401 -3.07 -9.14 0.26
CA ASN A 401 -3.73 -8.92 -1.02
C ASN A 401 -3.14 -9.86 -2.10
N PRO A 402 -3.85 -10.18 -3.18
CA PRO A 402 -3.35 -11.06 -4.24
C PRO A 402 -1.95 -10.70 -4.75
N SER A 403 -1.65 -9.40 -4.87
CA SER A 403 -0.38 -8.88 -5.37
C SER A 403 0.57 -8.37 -4.28
N SER A 404 0.28 -8.56 -2.99
CA SER A 404 1.23 -8.27 -1.91
C SER A 404 2.51 -9.08 -2.09
N ILE A 405 3.66 -8.46 -1.87
CA ILE A 405 4.95 -9.14 -1.97
C ILE A 405 5.39 -9.59 -0.58
N VAL A 406 5.63 -10.89 -0.39
CA VAL A 406 6.06 -11.44 0.90
C VAL A 406 7.29 -12.35 0.77
N GLY A 407 7.94 -12.64 1.89
CA GLY A 407 9.06 -13.56 1.96
C GLY A 407 10.41 -12.87 2.11
N SER A 408 11.33 -13.06 1.17
CA SER A 408 12.71 -12.58 1.27
C SER A 408 13.40 -13.09 2.55
N ILE A 409 13.12 -14.37 2.95
CA ILE A 409 13.66 -15.00 4.16
C ILE A 409 15.13 -15.30 3.92
N GLY A 410 15.97 -14.33 4.21
CA GLY A 410 17.42 -14.35 3.99
C GLY A 410 18.08 -13.18 4.69
N VAL A 411 19.40 -13.21 4.79
CA VAL A 411 20.19 -12.19 5.50
C VAL A 411 21.32 -11.68 4.61
N VAL A 412 21.54 -10.39 4.61
CA VAL A 412 22.68 -9.74 3.98
C VAL A 412 23.39 -8.84 4.97
N GLY A 413 24.72 -8.83 4.90
CA GLY A 413 25.53 -7.92 5.70
C GLY A 413 26.74 -7.44 4.91
N GLY A 414 27.08 -6.15 5.02
CA GLY A 414 28.17 -5.63 4.20
C GLY A 414 28.56 -4.20 4.46
N LYS A 415 29.53 -3.76 3.66
CA LYS A 415 29.98 -2.36 3.60
C LYS A 415 30.51 -2.02 2.21
N LEU A 416 30.54 -0.74 1.92
CA LEU A 416 31.28 -0.18 0.78
C LEU A 416 32.66 0.28 1.29
N ALA A 417 33.73 -0.35 0.80
CA ALA A 417 35.10 0.00 1.14
C ALA A 417 35.60 1.11 0.20
N ILE A 418 35.91 2.27 0.76
CA ILE A 418 36.21 3.50 0.01
C ILE A 418 37.72 3.86 -0.02
N ALA A 419 38.59 2.95 0.46
CA ALA A 419 40.04 3.21 0.51
C ALA A 419 40.62 3.50 -0.88
N GLY A 420 40.23 2.74 -1.91
CA GLY A 420 40.68 2.98 -3.28
C GLY A 420 40.22 4.33 -3.86
N MET A 421 39.06 4.83 -3.44
CA MET A 421 38.61 6.19 -3.79
C MET A 421 39.50 7.24 -3.11
N TYR A 422 39.88 7.04 -1.84
CA TYR A 422 40.82 7.92 -1.16
C TYR A 422 42.16 7.97 -1.89
N ASP A 423 42.67 6.81 -2.35
CA ASP A 423 43.92 6.76 -3.13
C ASP A 423 43.82 7.55 -4.43
N LYS A 424 42.70 7.43 -5.16
CA LYS A 424 42.44 8.23 -6.39
C LYS A 424 42.39 9.73 -6.12
N LEU A 425 41.81 10.12 -4.98
CA LEU A 425 41.69 11.52 -4.53
C LEU A 425 42.96 12.02 -3.85
N LYS A 426 44.02 11.18 -3.68
CA LYS A 426 45.25 11.50 -2.95
C LYS A 426 45.01 11.85 -1.46
N ILE A 427 43.97 11.24 -0.86
CA ILE A 427 43.68 11.37 0.56
C ILE A 427 44.43 10.27 1.32
N ASN A 428 45.30 10.64 2.26
CA ASN A 428 46.00 9.69 3.09
C ASN A 428 45.27 9.48 4.41
N THR A 429 44.96 8.21 4.73
CA THR A 429 44.34 7.83 6.01
C THR A 429 45.29 7.00 6.85
N VAL A 430 45.28 7.21 8.18
CA VAL A 430 46.04 6.42 9.12
C VAL A 430 45.09 5.82 10.15
N GLY A 431 44.81 4.52 10.01
CA GLY A 431 43.99 3.77 10.95
C GLY A 431 44.79 3.43 12.23
N ARG A 432 44.14 3.51 13.40
CA ARG A 432 44.68 3.06 14.69
C ARG A 432 43.64 2.23 15.41
N ALA A 433 43.81 0.91 15.41
CA ALA A 433 42.85 -0.04 15.99
C ALA A 433 43.39 -0.63 17.32
N ARG A 434 42.51 -0.98 18.22
CA ARG A 434 42.71 -1.80 19.39
C ARG A 434 41.57 -2.77 19.54
N GLY A 435 41.86 -4.06 19.69
CA GLY A 435 40.90 -5.15 19.71
C GLY A 435 40.81 -5.88 18.37
N PRO A 436 40.37 -7.16 18.39
CA PRO A 436 40.46 -8.06 17.23
C PRO A 436 39.61 -7.64 16.02
N HIS A 437 38.49 -6.98 16.26
CA HIS A 437 37.55 -6.57 15.20
C HIS A 437 37.41 -5.05 15.03
N ALA A 438 38.28 -4.27 15.66
CA ALA A 438 38.17 -2.81 15.67
C ALA A 438 38.34 -2.17 14.28
N ALA A 439 38.97 -2.84 13.33
CA ALA A 439 39.16 -2.38 11.96
C ALA A 439 38.10 -2.87 10.95
N MET A 440 37.14 -3.69 11.36
CA MET A 440 36.13 -4.26 10.45
C MET A 440 35.32 -3.19 9.69
N PHE A 441 35.08 -2.03 10.32
CA PHE A 441 34.36 -0.91 9.70
C PHE A 441 35.28 0.19 9.17
N SER A 442 36.59 -0.12 8.97
CA SER A 442 37.49 0.78 8.27
C SER A 442 37.09 1.00 6.81
N SER A 443 37.74 1.98 6.17
CA SER A 443 37.56 2.23 4.72
C SER A 443 38.12 1.14 3.80
N SER A 444 38.89 0.18 4.33
CA SER A 444 39.46 -0.93 3.55
C SER A 444 38.49 -2.08 3.38
N PRO A 445 38.60 -2.87 2.28
CA PRO A 445 37.83 -4.10 2.12
C PRO A 445 38.06 -5.08 3.27
N TRP A 446 37.11 -5.96 3.52
CA TRP A 446 37.29 -7.04 4.48
C TRP A 446 38.34 -8.04 4.01
N THR A 447 39.17 -8.51 4.92
CA THR A 447 40.03 -9.66 4.73
C THR A 447 39.18 -10.95 4.62
N ALA A 448 39.79 -12.04 4.14
CA ALA A 448 39.10 -13.34 4.07
C ALA A 448 38.64 -13.83 5.47
N GLU A 449 39.40 -13.53 6.52
CA GLU A 449 39.05 -13.88 7.90
C GLU A 449 37.85 -13.06 8.41
N GLU A 450 37.84 -11.76 8.13
CA GLU A 450 36.72 -10.87 8.48
C GLU A 450 35.45 -11.24 7.72
N ARG A 451 35.55 -11.61 6.42
CA ARG A 451 34.42 -12.13 5.63
C ARG A 451 33.87 -13.43 6.23
N ALA A 452 34.73 -14.36 6.61
CA ALA A 452 34.31 -15.61 7.23
C ALA A 452 33.58 -15.37 8.57
N PHE A 453 34.09 -14.42 9.38
CA PHE A 453 33.43 -14.02 10.61
C PHE A 453 32.06 -13.39 10.37
N VAL A 454 31.93 -12.48 9.39
CA VAL A 454 30.64 -11.90 9.04
C VAL A 454 29.68 -12.95 8.56
N ARG A 455 30.11 -13.87 7.67
CA ARG A 455 29.29 -14.97 7.18
C ARG A 455 28.76 -15.86 8.31
N GLU A 456 29.60 -16.15 9.31
CA GLU A 456 29.16 -16.91 10.49
C GLU A 456 28.04 -16.15 11.24
N ARG A 457 28.19 -14.85 11.47
CA ARG A 457 27.20 -14.06 12.21
C ARG A 457 25.88 -13.89 11.46
N ILE A 458 25.91 -13.70 10.12
CA ILE A 458 24.67 -13.62 9.33
C ILE A 458 24.00 -15.01 9.21
N THR A 459 24.78 -16.11 9.29
CA THR A 459 24.21 -17.47 9.35
C THR A 459 23.45 -17.68 10.65
N ASP A 460 24.00 -17.29 11.80
CA ASP A 460 23.28 -17.33 13.08
C ASP A 460 21.96 -16.52 13.02
N THR A 461 22.00 -15.34 12.36
CA THR A 461 20.82 -14.50 12.17
C THR A 461 19.79 -15.18 11.24
N TYR A 462 20.24 -15.84 10.19
CA TYR A 462 19.37 -16.58 9.29
C TYR A 462 18.71 -17.77 9.99
N GLU A 463 19.44 -18.52 10.81
CA GLU A 463 18.91 -19.62 11.63
C GLU A 463 17.86 -19.11 12.62
N LEU A 464 18.09 -17.95 13.24
CA LEU A 464 17.10 -17.31 14.10
C LEU A 464 15.84 -16.95 13.30
N PHE A 465 15.99 -16.33 12.12
CA PHE A 465 14.87 -15.94 11.26
C PHE A 465 14.03 -17.16 10.86
N THR A 466 14.66 -18.19 10.29
CA THR A 466 13.97 -19.42 9.88
C THR A 466 13.32 -20.13 11.07
N GLY A 467 13.93 -20.05 12.25
CA GLY A 467 13.35 -20.54 13.50
C GLY A 467 12.07 -19.78 13.89
N ARG A 468 12.03 -18.45 13.75
CA ARG A 468 10.82 -17.65 14.00
C ARG A 468 9.73 -17.95 12.98
N VAL A 469 10.10 -18.08 11.71
CA VAL A 469 9.16 -18.44 10.64
C VAL A 469 8.54 -19.82 10.93
N SER A 470 9.35 -20.82 11.26
CA SER A 470 8.85 -22.17 11.59
C SER A 470 7.96 -22.20 12.84
N ALA A 471 8.22 -21.31 13.81
CA ALA A 471 7.40 -21.21 15.02
C ALA A 471 6.07 -20.49 14.76
N GLY A 472 6.05 -19.52 13.86
CA GLY A 472 4.84 -18.75 13.52
C GLY A 472 4.02 -19.36 12.38
N ARG A 473 4.57 -20.28 11.59
CA ARG A 473 3.93 -20.92 10.43
C ARG A 473 4.03 -22.43 10.51
N GLU A 474 3.02 -23.07 11.11
CA GLU A 474 3.01 -24.54 11.23
C GLU A 474 2.93 -25.19 9.84
N GLY A 475 3.85 -26.11 9.54
CA GLY A 475 3.88 -26.85 8.28
C GLY A 475 4.52 -26.11 7.10
N ILE A 476 5.16 -24.96 7.31
CA ILE A 476 5.89 -24.26 6.24
C ILE A 476 7.10 -25.08 5.75
N GLU A 477 7.28 -25.15 4.45
CA GLU A 477 8.40 -25.84 3.80
C GLU A 477 9.52 -24.83 3.49
N LEU A 478 10.50 -24.67 4.41
CA LEU A 478 11.57 -23.67 4.29
C LEU A 478 12.45 -23.84 3.05
N ASP A 479 12.62 -25.07 2.56
CA ASP A 479 13.35 -25.35 1.31
C ASP A 479 12.68 -24.73 0.07
N LYS A 480 11.37 -24.49 0.13
CA LYS A 480 10.59 -23.83 -0.92
C LYS A 480 10.40 -22.34 -0.69
N THR A 481 10.35 -21.89 0.56
CA THR A 481 9.91 -20.53 0.94
C THR A 481 11.03 -19.64 1.44
N ALA A 482 12.13 -20.19 1.92
CA ALA A 482 13.28 -19.44 2.41
C ALA A 482 14.31 -19.16 1.31
N GLU A 483 15.57 -19.00 1.68
CA GLU A 483 16.69 -18.69 0.80
C GLU A 483 16.57 -17.31 0.09
N GLY A 484 15.75 -16.41 0.62
CA GLY A 484 15.61 -15.05 0.09
C GLY A 484 14.55 -14.88 -1.00
N ARG A 485 13.75 -15.91 -1.30
CA ARG A 485 12.71 -15.86 -2.33
C ARG A 485 11.60 -14.88 -2.00
N LEU A 486 11.05 -14.25 -3.03
CA LEU A 486 9.89 -13.37 -2.99
C LEU A 486 8.69 -14.05 -3.66
N PHE A 487 7.51 -13.81 -3.12
CA PHE A 487 6.25 -14.37 -3.61
C PHE A 487 5.15 -13.32 -3.60
N THR A 488 4.17 -13.45 -4.51
CA THR A 488 2.90 -12.73 -4.43
C THR A 488 2.01 -13.30 -3.33
N GLY A 489 1.00 -12.55 -2.89
CA GLY A 489 0.06 -13.00 -1.87
C GLY A 489 -0.66 -14.28 -2.26
N ASN A 490 -1.14 -14.40 -3.49
CA ASN A 490 -1.76 -15.64 -3.98
C ASN A 490 -0.81 -16.83 -3.82
N ARG A 491 0.45 -16.64 -4.19
CA ARG A 491 1.45 -17.70 -4.07
C ARG A 491 1.82 -18.00 -2.61
N ALA A 492 1.77 -16.98 -1.75
CA ALA A 492 2.03 -17.11 -0.32
C ALA A 492 1.00 -18.02 0.38
N ILE A 493 -0.28 -17.92 0.01
CA ILE A 493 -1.35 -18.81 0.51
C ILE A 493 -1.01 -20.28 0.15
N GLU A 494 -0.68 -20.56 -1.11
CA GLU A 494 -0.35 -21.90 -1.57
C GLU A 494 0.88 -22.50 -0.84
N LEU A 495 1.79 -21.65 -0.40
CA LEU A 495 3.02 -22.02 0.29
C LEU A 495 2.90 -21.97 1.82
N ASN A 496 1.71 -21.75 2.36
CA ASN A 496 1.46 -21.61 3.80
C ASN A 496 2.26 -20.47 4.47
N MET A 497 2.54 -19.42 3.70
CA MET A 497 3.21 -18.21 4.20
C MET A 497 2.23 -17.16 4.71
N ALA A 498 0.96 -17.22 4.30
CA ALA A 498 -0.15 -16.41 4.76
C ALA A 498 -1.39 -17.30 4.91
N ASP A 499 -2.42 -16.79 5.60
CA ASP A 499 -3.62 -17.56 5.94
C ASP A 499 -4.76 -17.25 4.98
N GLU A 500 -5.00 -15.98 4.66
CA GLU A 500 -6.16 -15.56 3.89
C GLU A 500 -5.80 -14.44 2.88
N ILE A 501 -6.52 -14.42 1.77
CA ILE A 501 -6.56 -13.25 0.89
C ILE A 501 -7.56 -12.26 1.47
N GLY A 502 -7.11 -11.05 1.78
CA GLY A 502 -7.98 -10.02 2.35
C GLY A 502 -7.27 -8.68 2.53
N SER A 503 -8.09 -7.63 2.55
CA SER A 503 -7.70 -6.25 2.79
C SER A 503 -7.48 -5.95 4.28
N LEU A 504 -7.07 -4.72 4.62
CA LEU A 504 -7.06 -4.26 6.00
C LEU A 504 -8.48 -4.28 6.61
N SER A 505 -9.51 -3.89 5.85
CA SER A 505 -10.91 -3.95 6.29
C SER A 505 -11.34 -5.38 6.60
N ASP A 506 -10.98 -6.36 5.75
CA ASP A 506 -11.28 -7.79 5.99
C ASP A 506 -10.59 -8.29 7.26
N THR A 507 -9.33 -7.92 7.49
CA THR A 507 -8.58 -8.29 8.68
C THR A 507 -9.21 -7.74 9.96
N ILE A 508 -9.66 -6.48 9.93
CA ILE A 508 -10.36 -5.84 11.06
C ILE A 508 -11.71 -6.52 11.31
N ALA A 509 -12.47 -6.79 10.24
CA ALA A 509 -13.76 -7.45 10.32
C ALA A 509 -13.63 -8.87 10.90
N ALA A 510 -12.67 -9.67 10.44
CA ALA A 510 -12.40 -11.00 10.94
C ALA A 510 -12.05 -10.98 12.44
N MET A 511 -11.19 -10.06 12.88
CA MET A 511 -10.87 -9.87 14.29
C MET A 511 -12.10 -9.47 15.11
N ALA A 512 -12.94 -8.57 14.61
CA ALA A 512 -14.16 -8.14 15.29
C ALA A 512 -15.15 -9.31 15.45
N ASP A 513 -15.29 -10.15 14.43
CA ASP A 513 -16.13 -11.34 14.47
C ASP A 513 -15.63 -12.36 15.48
N ASP A 514 -14.35 -12.66 15.52
CA ASP A 514 -13.74 -13.57 16.49
C ASP A 514 -13.88 -13.09 17.92
N LEU A 515 -13.76 -11.78 18.13
CA LEU A 515 -13.98 -11.13 19.43
C LEU A 515 -15.45 -10.88 19.73
N GLN A 516 -16.37 -11.18 18.81
CA GLN A 516 -17.82 -10.96 18.89
C GLN A 516 -18.18 -9.49 19.22
N LEU A 517 -17.41 -8.54 18.67
CA LEU A 517 -17.63 -7.11 18.83
C LEU A 517 -18.74 -6.65 17.87
N ARG A 518 -19.83 -6.11 18.42
CA ARG A 518 -20.94 -5.56 17.61
C ARG A 518 -20.78 -4.07 17.31
N SER A 519 -20.01 -3.38 18.12
CA SER A 519 -19.65 -1.97 17.96
C SER A 519 -18.28 -1.78 18.58
N PHE A 520 -17.40 -1.17 17.86
CA PHE A 520 -16.02 -0.93 18.26
C PHE A 520 -15.47 0.28 17.53
N ASP A 521 -14.44 0.89 18.11
CA ASP A 521 -13.65 1.93 17.48
C ASP A 521 -12.41 1.31 16.82
N VAL A 522 -11.86 1.98 15.80
CA VAL A 522 -10.58 1.61 15.18
C VAL A 522 -9.62 2.78 15.31
N LEU A 523 -8.50 2.56 15.98
CA LEU A 523 -7.49 3.60 16.21
C LEU A 523 -6.15 3.22 15.60
N ASP A 524 -5.54 4.19 14.90
CA ASP A 524 -4.23 4.03 14.25
C ASP A 524 -3.08 4.35 15.22
N TYR A 525 -2.01 3.54 15.17
CA TYR A 525 -0.78 3.71 15.95
C TYR A 525 0.48 3.66 15.05
N PRO A 526 1.44 4.63 15.17
CA PRO A 526 1.33 5.80 16.05
C PRO A 526 0.18 6.72 15.62
N GLY A 527 -0.55 7.24 16.63
CA GLY A 527 -1.63 8.19 16.41
C GLY A 527 -1.14 9.59 15.96
N PRO A 528 -2.06 10.54 15.87
CA PRO A 528 -1.73 11.93 15.55
C PRO A 528 -0.76 12.51 16.58
N GLN A 529 0.13 13.41 16.15
CA GLN A 529 1.14 14.03 17.00
C GLN A 529 0.71 15.43 17.43
N SER A 530 1.04 15.78 18.67
CA SER A 530 0.81 17.13 19.19
C SER A 530 1.78 18.16 18.60
N LEU A 531 1.46 19.44 18.70
CA LEU A 531 2.39 20.51 18.32
C LEU A 531 3.62 20.55 19.23
N GLU A 532 3.52 20.05 20.45
CA GLU A 532 4.65 19.91 21.37
C GLU A 532 5.68 18.91 20.81
N ASP A 533 5.22 17.77 20.29
CA ASP A 533 6.07 16.79 19.61
C ASP A 533 6.78 17.40 18.38
N LEU A 534 6.08 18.25 17.62
CA LEU A 534 6.66 18.95 16.47
C LEU A 534 7.75 19.94 16.91
N PHE A 535 7.51 20.71 17.99
CA PHE A 535 8.50 21.65 18.52
C PHE A 535 9.73 20.92 19.06
N ASP A 536 9.56 19.79 19.74
CA ASP A 536 10.67 18.97 20.23
C ASP A 536 11.52 18.39 19.08
N GLN A 537 10.91 18.12 17.94
CA GLN A 537 11.62 17.70 16.73
C GLN A 537 12.36 18.85 16.04
N LEU A 538 11.86 20.08 16.11
CA LEU A 538 12.43 21.26 15.46
C LEU A 538 13.50 21.98 16.28
N VAL A 539 13.52 21.82 17.61
CA VAL A 539 14.50 22.47 18.48
C VAL A 539 15.82 21.68 18.47
N PRO A 540 16.93 22.26 17.98
CA PRO A 540 18.23 21.62 18.05
C PRO A 540 18.71 21.62 19.51
N GLY A 541 18.44 20.58 20.27
CA GLY A 541 18.87 20.48 21.67
C GLY A 541 18.02 19.57 22.55
N GLY A 542 16.83 19.16 22.11
CA GLY A 542 16.18 17.97 22.66
C GLY A 542 17.13 16.79 22.50
N VAL A 543 17.24 15.94 23.52
CA VAL A 543 18.18 14.82 23.57
C VAL A 543 17.91 13.87 22.40
N GLN A 544 18.34 14.28 21.18
CA GLN A 544 18.44 13.37 20.05
C GLN A 544 19.52 12.35 20.41
N SER A 545 19.13 11.09 20.43
CA SER A 545 20.08 10.00 20.49
C SER A 545 21.17 10.23 19.43
N PRO A 546 22.45 10.10 19.74
CA PRO A 546 23.56 10.38 18.82
C PRO A 546 23.56 9.53 17.54
N ASN A 547 22.57 8.67 17.35
CA ASN A 547 22.44 7.73 16.24
C ASN A 547 21.35 8.08 15.22
N ALA A 548 20.60 9.17 15.40
CA ALA A 548 19.69 9.67 14.36
C ALA A 548 20.48 10.53 13.35
N SER A 549 21.41 9.93 12.64
CA SER A 549 22.06 10.57 11.50
C SER A 549 21.25 10.33 10.24
N SER A 550 20.57 11.36 9.75
CA SER A 550 20.26 11.42 8.32
C SER A 550 21.55 11.22 7.54
N PRO A 551 21.63 10.24 6.69
CA PRO A 551 22.91 9.80 6.12
C PRO A 551 23.57 10.81 5.19
N LEU A 552 22.80 11.70 4.56
CA LEU A 552 23.34 12.74 3.69
C LEU A 552 22.98 14.14 4.22
N PRO A 553 23.97 15.04 4.39
CA PRO A 553 23.69 16.45 4.65
C PRO A 553 22.76 17.01 3.55
N SER A 554 21.77 17.81 3.95
CA SER A 554 20.75 18.37 3.03
C SER A 554 21.35 19.10 1.83
N ALA A 555 22.51 19.76 1.98
CA ALA A 555 23.23 20.42 0.89
C ALA A 555 23.80 19.43 -0.14
N VAL A 556 24.28 18.26 0.30
CA VAL A 556 24.80 17.20 -0.61
C VAL A 556 23.63 16.52 -1.34
N SER A 557 22.53 16.28 -0.63
CA SER A 557 21.30 15.73 -1.22
C SER A 557 20.71 16.67 -2.30
N GLN A 558 20.69 17.98 -2.06
CA GLN A 558 20.24 18.96 -3.06
C GLN A 558 21.16 19.04 -4.27
N ALA A 559 22.49 19.03 -4.05
CA ALA A 559 23.46 19.08 -5.15
C ALA A 559 23.37 17.85 -6.04
N LEU A 560 23.26 16.64 -5.46
CA LEU A 560 23.09 15.40 -6.22
C LEU A 560 21.72 15.35 -6.92
N GLY A 561 20.66 15.79 -6.25
CA GLY A 561 19.32 15.88 -6.86
C GLY A 561 19.26 16.79 -8.07
N SER A 562 20.00 17.91 -8.07
CA SER A 562 20.09 18.80 -9.23
C SER A 562 20.89 18.20 -10.40
N MET A 563 21.79 17.26 -10.13
CA MET A 563 22.61 16.58 -11.16
C MET A 563 21.92 15.38 -11.80
N VAL A 564 21.10 14.66 -11.03
CA VAL A 564 20.51 13.38 -11.43
C VAL A 564 19.04 13.52 -11.87
N GLY A 565 18.39 14.64 -11.56
CA GLY A 565 17.02 14.94 -11.99
C GLY A 565 15.97 13.96 -11.45
N SER A 566 15.07 13.47 -12.31
CA SER A 566 13.96 12.59 -11.92
C SER A 566 14.37 11.22 -11.38
N ALA A 567 15.59 10.77 -11.62
CA ALA A 567 16.11 9.52 -11.02
C ALA A 567 16.64 9.69 -9.58
N TRP A 568 16.67 10.93 -9.06
CA TRP A 568 17.23 11.21 -7.73
C TRP A 568 16.49 10.52 -6.58
N PRO A 569 15.15 10.48 -6.51
CA PRO A 569 14.46 9.81 -5.42
C PRO A 569 14.85 8.34 -5.29
N GLU A 570 14.90 7.64 -6.40
CA GLU A 570 15.25 6.22 -6.48
C GLU A 570 16.73 5.95 -6.12
N LEU A 571 17.65 6.80 -6.63
CA LEU A 571 19.07 6.70 -6.29
C LEU A 571 19.33 7.06 -4.84
N ARG A 572 18.62 8.03 -4.28
CA ARG A 572 18.72 8.44 -2.89
C ARG A 572 18.32 7.31 -1.94
N GLU A 573 17.19 6.67 -2.17
CA GLU A 573 16.71 5.55 -1.35
C GLU A 573 17.73 4.41 -1.29
N ARG A 574 18.39 4.14 -2.41
CA ARG A 574 19.45 3.12 -2.51
C ARG A 574 20.75 3.54 -1.81
N ILE A 575 21.09 4.83 -1.84
CA ILE A 575 22.22 5.37 -1.08
C ILE A 575 21.95 5.33 0.42
N ASP A 576 20.75 5.71 0.84
CA ASP A 576 20.34 5.65 2.25
C ASP A 576 20.38 4.22 2.78
N ALA A 577 20.00 3.25 1.97
CA ALA A 577 20.12 1.84 2.26
C ALA A 577 21.59 1.37 2.44
N ALA A 578 22.50 1.79 1.58
CA ALA A 578 23.93 1.50 1.72
C ALA A 578 24.53 2.11 3.00
N ILE A 579 24.00 3.25 3.42
CA ILE A 579 24.42 3.92 4.65
C ILE A 579 23.85 3.22 5.89
N MET A 580 22.60 2.70 5.82
CA MET A 580 22.04 1.84 6.87
C MET A 580 22.89 0.59 7.10
N LEU A 581 23.39 -0.04 6.03
CA LEU A 581 24.34 -1.16 6.14
C LEU A 581 25.63 -0.79 6.90
N ARG A 582 26.01 0.47 6.89
CA ARG A 582 27.16 0.97 7.65
C ARG A 582 26.86 1.13 9.14
N SER A 583 25.65 1.50 9.52
CA SER A 583 25.22 1.68 10.92
C SER A 583 24.79 0.36 11.58
N SER A 584 24.24 -0.56 10.79
CA SER A 584 23.82 -1.89 11.23
C SER A 584 24.32 -2.93 10.23
N PRO A 585 25.45 -3.58 10.48
CA PRO A 585 26.14 -4.42 9.50
C PRO A 585 25.42 -5.75 9.18
N ILE A 586 24.40 -6.09 9.94
CA ILE A 586 23.56 -7.27 9.70
C ILE A 586 22.11 -6.80 9.55
N ASN A 587 21.58 -6.94 8.35
CA ASN A 587 20.24 -6.46 8.02
C ASN A 587 19.39 -7.57 7.40
N LEU A 588 18.10 -7.54 7.75
CA LEU A 588 17.02 -8.22 7.06
C LEU A 588 16.37 -7.16 6.14
N LEU A 589 16.94 -6.95 4.97
CA LEU A 589 16.51 -5.89 4.08
C LEU A 589 16.34 -6.43 2.66
N GLU A 590 15.24 -6.07 2.03
CA GLU A 590 15.09 -6.09 0.59
C GLU A 590 15.19 -4.66 0.07
N HIS A 591 16.26 -4.35 -0.65
CA HIS A 591 16.57 -2.99 -1.09
C HIS A 591 15.98 -2.63 -2.44
N ARG A 592 15.37 -3.58 -3.11
CA ARG A 592 14.78 -3.32 -4.40
C ARG A 592 13.35 -2.92 -4.20
N VAL A 593 13.09 -1.64 -4.24
CA VAL A 593 11.73 -1.15 -4.49
C VAL A 593 11.38 -1.62 -5.90
N LEU A 594 10.50 -2.60 -5.96
CA LEU A 594 9.98 -3.10 -7.23
C LEU A 594 9.01 -2.03 -7.76
N HIS A 595 9.52 -1.04 -8.48
CA HIS A 595 8.67 -0.17 -9.28
C HIS A 595 8.19 -0.95 -10.50
N ILE A 596 7.11 -1.69 -10.32
CA ILE A 596 6.41 -2.36 -11.41
C ILE A 596 5.45 -1.31 -11.98
N ARG A 597 5.80 -0.78 -13.15
CA ARG A 597 4.98 0.16 -13.92
C ARG A 597 4.12 -0.57 -14.92
#